data_5db4e95cae5b417f3ca05c1f5bfd1076
#
_entry.id   5db4e95cae5b417f3ca05c1f5bfd1076
#
_cell.length_a   1.000
_cell.length_b   1.000
_cell.length_c   1.000
_cell.angle_alpha   90.00
_cell.angle_beta   90.00
_cell.angle_gamma   90.00
#
_symmetry.space_group_name_H-M   'P 1'
#
loop_
_entity.id
_entity.type
_entity.pdbx_description
1 polymer ?
#
loop_
_entity_poly.entity_id
_entity_poly.type
_entity_poly.pdbx_seq_one_letter_code
_entity_poly.pdbx_strand_id
1 'polypeptide(L)'
;MKGLIIIIGESFRLGGQNTRIRGVPESYNEQINACNSHINFLDNLKNKFNYNSSVYISTYDTNYNKNLLDVYKNYLIGHKIYNDTIGLIQLFKNSIIDNKNDLHKYDFVFYFRIDLFLKNHFIDIFNPSWNTIRFPTICWKKDSIYNGKPRVNDMMLFIPNKFFDHLDNMSICHEAWYLFSNNLNINDNDMDVMINTYHDSDSQKDLNPLYYIVNRPESTVWHSENEIFIRPLTEKFTIVRKNNFFDIIIKIIIFLFIINLLFNIL
;
A
#
# COMPACT_ATOMS: atom_id res chain seq x y z
N MET A 1 -8.94 17.67 -15.85
CA MET A 1 -9.03 17.59 -14.38
C MET A 1 -7.64 17.78 -13.78
N LYS A 2 -7.58 18.22 -12.54
CA LYS A 2 -6.32 18.39 -11.79
C LYS A 2 -6.33 17.52 -10.54
N GLY A 3 -5.26 16.75 -10.34
CA GLY A 3 -5.11 15.89 -9.17
C GLY A 3 -3.98 16.33 -8.27
N LEU A 4 -4.21 16.32 -6.96
CA LEU A 4 -3.15 16.36 -5.96
C LEU A 4 -2.81 14.92 -5.57
N ILE A 5 -1.58 14.53 -5.88
CA ILE A 5 -1.06 13.21 -5.54
C ILE A 5 -0.20 13.34 -4.29
N ILE A 6 -0.61 12.72 -3.21
CA ILE A 6 0.12 12.72 -1.94
C ILE A 6 0.82 11.37 -1.78
N ILE A 7 2.15 11.40 -1.80
CA ILE A 7 2.99 10.21 -1.67
C ILE A 7 3.67 10.25 -0.32
N ILE A 8 3.40 9.27 0.53
CA ILE A 8 3.93 9.26 1.89
C ILE A 8 4.52 7.90 2.29
N GLY A 9 5.37 7.91 3.29
CA GLY A 9 5.90 6.71 3.92
C GLY A 9 7.40 6.70 4.09
N GLU A 10 7.92 5.54 4.46
CA GLU A 10 9.35 5.31 4.66
C GLU A 10 10.00 4.93 3.34
N SER A 11 10.81 5.84 2.78
CA SER A 11 11.61 5.58 1.59
C SER A 11 12.91 4.84 1.91
N PHE A 12 13.44 4.12 0.93
CA PHE A 12 14.74 3.42 1.01
C PHE A 12 14.87 2.55 2.26
N ARG A 13 13.83 1.79 2.58
CA ARG A 13 13.80 0.96 3.78
C ARG A 13 13.98 -0.52 3.49
N LEU A 14 14.61 -1.22 4.42
CA LEU A 14 14.55 -2.67 4.59
C LEU A 14 13.82 -3.04 5.87
N GLY A 15 13.41 -4.28 5.96
CA GLY A 15 12.73 -4.81 7.12
C GLY A 15 11.23 -4.60 7.15
N GLY A 16 10.56 -5.48 7.89
CA GLY A 16 9.14 -5.44 8.16
C GLY A 16 8.79 -4.59 9.39
N GLN A 17 7.58 -4.73 9.87
CA GLN A 17 7.15 -4.08 11.10
C GLN A 17 8.06 -4.49 12.27
N ASN A 18 8.56 -3.52 13.03
CA ASN A 18 9.52 -3.65 14.15
C ASN A 18 11.00 -3.91 13.79
N THR A 19 11.34 -4.09 12.50
CA THR A 19 12.75 -4.30 12.07
C THR A 19 13.15 -3.34 10.96
N ARG A 20 12.47 -2.21 10.86
CA ARG A 20 12.66 -1.25 9.77
C ARG A 20 13.94 -0.46 9.95
N ILE A 21 14.75 -0.43 8.89
CA ILE A 21 15.92 0.43 8.78
C ILE A 21 15.73 1.27 7.51
N ARG A 22 15.89 2.57 7.63
CA ARG A 22 15.75 3.54 6.54
C ARG A 22 17.12 3.93 5.97
N GLY A 23 17.13 4.35 4.71
CA GLY A 23 18.34 4.86 4.06
C GLY A 23 19.39 3.79 3.78
N VAL A 24 18.97 2.55 3.54
CA VAL A 24 19.89 1.43 3.24
C VAL A 24 20.18 1.33 1.76
N PRO A 25 21.46 1.18 1.37
CA PRO A 25 21.86 1.09 -0.05
C PRO A 25 21.19 -0.04 -0.79
N GLU A 26 20.94 -1.16 -0.15
CA GLU A 26 20.36 -2.39 -0.72
C GLU A 26 18.92 -2.16 -1.19
N SER A 27 18.21 -1.18 -0.62
CA SER A 27 16.84 -0.85 -1.03
C SER A 27 16.78 0.24 -2.11
N TYR A 28 17.92 0.78 -2.54
CA TYR A 28 17.98 1.95 -3.42
C TYR A 28 17.30 1.68 -4.78
N ASN A 29 17.74 0.65 -5.47
CA ASN A 29 17.24 0.35 -6.82
C ASN A 29 15.74 0.04 -6.81
N GLU A 30 15.27 -0.71 -5.83
CA GLU A 30 13.87 -1.07 -5.70
C GLU A 30 12.99 0.16 -5.40
N GLN A 31 13.47 1.05 -4.56
CA GLN A 31 12.76 2.29 -4.28
C GLN A 31 12.69 3.19 -5.52
N ILE A 32 13.78 3.32 -6.27
CA ILE A 32 13.79 4.11 -7.51
C ILE A 32 12.89 3.46 -8.57
N ASN A 33 12.87 2.14 -8.69
CA ASN A 33 11.95 1.44 -9.57
C ASN A 33 10.48 1.68 -9.18
N ALA A 34 10.15 1.64 -7.89
CA ALA A 34 8.82 2.00 -7.41
C ALA A 34 8.47 3.44 -7.80
N CYS A 35 9.37 4.40 -7.57
CA CYS A 35 9.16 5.80 -7.96
C CYS A 35 8.96 5.97 -9.47
N ASN A 36 9.72 5.26 -10.30
CA ASN A 36 9.55 5.27 -11.75
C ASN A 36 8.17 4.71 -12.17
N SER A 37 7.67 3.70 -11.48
CA SER A 37 6.31 3.19 -11.73
C SER A 37 5.24 4.23 -11.41
N HIS A 38 5.46 5.07 -10.39
CA HIS A 38 4.59 6.21 -10.07
C HIS A 38 4.61 7.25 -11.20
N ILE A 39 5.79 7.58 -11.73
CA ILE A 39 5.91 8.51 -12.86
C ILE A 39 5.17 7.97 -14.08
N ASN A 40 5.36 6.69 -14.42
CA ASN A 40 4.62 6.06 -15.51
C ASN A 40 3.09 6.16 -15.31
N PHE A 41 2.63 5.98 -14.09
CA PHE A 41 1.21 6.15 -13.77
C PHE A 41 0.76 7.61 -13.98
N LEU A 42 1.52 8.60 -13.52
CA LEU A 42 1.21 10.03 -13.72
C LEU A 42 1.20 10.42 -15.19
N ASP A 43 2.16 9.93 -15.97
CA ASP A 43 2.20 10.12 -17.43
C ASP A 43 0.96 9.50 -18.11
N ASN A 44 0.56 8.31 -17.68
CA ASN A 44 -0.64 7.65 -18.18
C ASN A 44 -1.93 8.40 -17.78
N LEU A 45 -2.02 8.96 -16.57
CA LEU A 45 -3.14 9.84 -16.18
C LEU A 45 -3.27 11.03 -17.13
N LYS A 46 -2.15 11.66 -17.50
CA LYS A 46 -2.13 12.75 -18.44
C LYS A 46 -2.50 12.30 -19.84
N ASN A 47 -1.87 11.25 -20.35
CA ASN A 47 -1.99 10.83 -21.75
C ASN A 47 -3.36 10.17 -22.03
N LYS A 48 -3.87 9.35 -21.10
CA LYS A 48 -5.10 8.57 -21.29
C LYS A 48 -6.36 9.35 -20.91
N PHE A 49 -6.27 10.17 -19.86
CA PHE A 49 -7.44 10.87 -19.30
C PHE A 49 -7.36 12.40 -19.37
N ASN A 50 -6.23 12.95 -19.83
CA ASN A 50 -5.95 14.39 -19.83
C ASN A 50 -6.02 15.00 -18.42
N TYR A 51 -5.50 14.28 -17.42
CA TYR A 51 -5.44 14.75 -16.04
C TYR A 51 -4.05 15.30 -15.73
N ASN A 52 -4.02 16.54 -15.27
CA ASN A 52 -2.80 17.16 -14.78
C ASN A 52 -2.63 16.84 -13.30
N SER A 53 -1.50 16.22 -12.96
CA SER A 53 -1.19 15.82 -11.60
C SER A 53 -0.09 16.69 -11.00
N SER A 54 -0.26 17.06 -9.74
CA SER A 54 0.76 17.70 -8.91
C SER A 54 1.12 16.76 -7.76
N VAL A 55 2.40 16.58 -7.46
CA VAL A 55 2.89 15.65 -6.45
C VAL A 55 3.36 16.40 -5.21
N TYR A 56 2.89 15.96 -4.04
CA TYR A 56 3.44 16.34 -2.75
C TYR A 56 4.00 15.11 -2.05
N ILE A 57 5.26 15.17 -1.56
CA ILE A 57 5.93 14.05 -0.92
C ILE A 57 6.12 14.34 0.56
N SER A 58 5.73 13.38 1.41
CA SER A 58 5.95 13.43 2.85
C SER A 58 6.64 12.14 3.31
N THR A 59 7.90 12.24 3.70
CA THR A 59 8.75 11.09 4.01
C THR A 59 9.71 11.39 5.16
N TYR A 60 10.57 10.45 5.45
CA TYR A 60 11.57 10.57 6.50
C TYR A 60 12.96 10.85 5.93
N ASP A 61 13.82 11.41 6.77
CA ASP A 61 15.19 11.74 6.38
C ASP A 61 16.01 10.48 6.05
N THR A 62 16.67 10.54 4.90
CA THR A 62 17.62 9.54 4.42
C THR A 62 18.67 10.19 3.53
N ASN A 63 19.81 9.56 3.39
CA ASN A 63 20.90 10.04 2.50
C ASN A 63 20.49 10.12 1.02
N TYR A 64 19.34 9.51 0.66
CA TYR A 64 18.86 9.42 -0.74
C TYR A 64 17.69 10.35 -1.04
N ASN A 65 17.31 11.23 -0.12
CA ASN A 65 16.16 12.12 -0.32
C ASN A 65 16.27 13.00 -1.57
N LYS A 66 17.48 13.46 -1.88
CA LYS A 66 17.72 14.21 -3.13
C LYS A 66 17.38 13.37 -4.36
N ASN A 67 17.86 12.14 -4.43
CA ASN A 67 17.58 11.23 -5.54
C ASN A 67 16.08 10.95 -5.67
N LEU A 68 15.40 10.75 -4.54
CA LEU A 68 13.95 10.58 -4.49
C LEU A 68 13.24 11.78 -5.13
N LEU A 69 13.52 12.98 -4.66
CA LEU A 69 12.87 14.20 -5.14
C LEU A 69 13.18 14.48 -6.61
N ASP A 70 14.39 14.18 -7.06
CA ASP A 70 14.80 14.33 -8.46
C ASP A 70 13.97 13.49 -9.42
N VAL A 71 13.52 12.29 -9.01
CA VAL A 71 12.62 11.46 -9.84
C VAL A 71 11.29 12.18 -10.09
N TYR A 72 10.74 12.86 -9.10
CA TYR A 72 9.44 13.53 -9.21
C TYR A 72 9.49 14.97 -9.69
N LYS A 73 10.67 15.52 -9.99
CA LYS A 73 10.90 16.96 -10.24
C LYS A 73 9.90 17.62 -11.20
N ASN A 74 9.40 16.89 -12.21
CA ASN A 74 8.47 17.42 -13.20
C ASN A 74 7.03 17.55 -12.69
N TYR A 75 6.71 16.90 -11.58
CA TYR A 75 5.38 16.86 -10.96
C TYR A 75 5.39 17.47 -9.56
N LEU A 76 6.57 17.61 -8.95
CA LEU A 76 6.73 17.97 -7.54
C LEU A 76 6.36 19.44 -7.31
N ILE A 77 5.38 19.68 -6.43
CA ILE A 77 4.98 21.02 -5.97
C ILE A 77 5.48 21.35 -4.57
N GLY A 78 5.82 20.33 -3.79
CA GLY A 78 6.34 20.48 -2.44
C GLY A 78 6.69 19.14 -1.79
N HIS A 79 7.40 19.24 -0.70
CA HIS A 79 7.75 18.06 0.10
C HIS A 79 7.99 18.43 1.55
N LYS A 80 7.90 17.42 2.42
CA LYS A 80 8.27 17.51 3.82
C LYS A 80 9.04 16.27 4.26
N ILE A 81 10.18 16.49 4.88
CA ILE A 81 11.09 15.46 5.35
C ILE A 81 11.14 15.52 6.88
N TYR A 82 10.92 14.40 7.53
CA TYR A 82 10.86 14.28 8.98
C TYR A 82 12.05 13.49 9.52
N ASN A 83 12.67 13.99 10.56
CA ASN A 83 13.73 13.26 11.27
C ASN A 83 13.13 12.16 12.16
N ASP A 84 12.02 12.47 12.81
CA ASP A 84 11.34 11.57 13.73
C ASP A 84 10.23 10.75 13.06
N THR A 85 9.97 9.56 13.58
CA THR A 85 8.91 8.69 13.10
C THR A 85 7.56 9.12 13.68
N ILE A 86 6.74 9.80 12.89
CA ILE A 86 5.42 10.31 13.30
C ILE A 86 4.23 9.42 12.87
N GLY A 87 4.51 8.36 12.11
CA GLY A 87 3.51 7.43 11.61
C GLY A 87 2.75 7.88 10.36
N LEU A 88 2.20 6.90 9.65
CA LEU A 88 1.60 7.10 8.32
C LEU A 88 0.39 8.06 8.34
N ILE A 89 -0.48 7.91 9.33
CA ILE A 89 -1.67 8.76 9.49
C ILE A 89 -1.27 10.22 9.68
N GLN A 90 -0.24 10.48 10.49
CA GLN A 90 0.21 11.84 10.73
C GLN A 90 0.93 12.44 9.52
N LEU A 91 1.68 11.63 8.75
CA LEU A 91 2.24 12.07 7.47
C LEU A 91 1.14 12.54 6.52
N PHE A 92 0.04 11.77 6.41
CA PHE A 92 -1.11 12.14 5.58
C PHE A 92 -1.75 13.44 6.05
N LYS A 93 -2.10 13.53 7.33
CA LYS A 93 -2.74 14.73 7.90
C LYS A 93 -1.89 15.98 7.69
N ASN A 94 -0.59 15.90 7.96
CA ASN A 94 0.32 17.02 7.74
C ASN A 94 0.39 17.41 6.25
N SER A 95 0.36 16.43 5.33
CA SER A 95 0.36 16.71 3.90
C SER A 95 -0.92 17.44 3.45
N ILE A 96 -2.07 17.11 4.02
CA ILE A 96 -3.32 17.84 3.79
C ILE A 96 -3.23 19.27 4.32
N ILE A 97 -2.72 19.45 5.55
CA ILE A 97 -2.56 20.77 6.17
C ILE A 97 -1.62 21.65 5.33
N ASP A 98 -0.48 21.10 4.90
CA ASP A 98 0.52 21.83 4.11
C ASP A 98 -0.03 22.30 2.73
N ASN A 99 -1.03 21.59 2.19
CA ASN A 99 -1.66 21.92 0.90
C ASN A 99 -3.07 22.54 1.04
N LYS A 100 -3.54 22.80 2.26
CA LYS A 100 -4.94 23.20 2.55
C LYS A 100 -5.39 24.42 1.73
N ASN A 101 -4.56 25.43 1.63
CA ASN A 101 -4.91 26.66 0.93
C ASN A 101 -5.08 26.47 -0.58
N ASP A 102 -4.48 25.42 -1.14
CA ASP A 102 -4.47 25.12 -2.56
C ASP A 102 -5.43 23.97 -2.95
N LEU A 103 -6.06 23.31 -1.99
CA LEU A 103 -6.96 22.18 -2.27
C LEU A 103 -8.09 22.53 -3.25
N HIS A 104 -8.61 23.76 -3.17
CA HIS A 104 -9.67 24.23 -4.09
C HIS A 104 -9.27 24.23 -5.57
N LYS A 105 -7.97 24.12 -5.88
CA LYS A 105 -7.44 24.06 -7.26
C LYS A 105 -7.50 22.65 -7.86
N TYR A 106 -7.83 21.63 -7.04
CA TYR A 106 -7.81 20.23 -7.42
C TYR A 106 -9.21 19.65 -7.47
N ASP A 107 -9.40 18.72 -8.40
CA ASP A 107 -10.64 17.96 -8.55
C ASP A 107 -10.64 16.71 -7.67
N PHE A 108 -9.46 16.24 -7.28
CA PHE A 108 -9.29 15.09 -6.39
C PHE A 108 -7.95 15.11 -5.65
N VAL A 109 -7.90 14.40 -4.53
CA VAL A 109 -6.69 13.96 -3.85
C VAL A 109 -6.54 12.46 -4.05
N PHE A 110 -5.37 12.01 -4.47
CA PHE A 110 -5.02 10.60 -4.49
C PHE A 110 -3.80 10.36 -3.63
N TYR A 111 -3.99 9.65 -2.54
CA TYR A 111 -2.93 9.24 -1.64
C TYR A 111 -2.46 7.84 -1.97
N PHE A 112 -1.16 7.61 -1.91
CA PHE A 112 -0.58 6.27 -1.84
C PHE A 112 0.80 6.25 -1.16
N ARG A 113 1.20 5.05 -0.74
CA ARG A 113 2.48 4.86 -0.05
C ARG A 113 3.63 4.91 -1.03
N ILE A 114 4.75 5.50 -0.59
CA ILE A 114 5.96 5.68 -1.39
C ILE A 114 6.65 4.36 -1.79
N ASP A 115 6.40 3.29 -1.02
CA ASP A 115 6.99 1.97 -1.23
C ASP A 115 6.14 1.03 -2.11
N LEU A 116 5.11 1.56 -2.77
CA LEU A 116 4.29 0.80 -3.70
C LEU A 116 4.91 0.79 -5.10
N PHE A 117 4.85 -0.35 -5.76
CA PHE A 117 5.10 -0.46 -7.18
C PHE A 117 3.76 -0.57 -7.91
N LEU A 118 3.45 0.41 -8.76
CA LEU A 118 2.23 0.43 -9.55
C LEU A 118 2.47 -0.32 -10.87
N LYS A 119 1.76 -1.42 -11.08
CA LYS A 119 1.83 -2.17 -12.33
C LYS A 119 1.26 -1.35 -13.50
N ASN A 120 1.76 -1.59 -14.71
CA ASN A 120 1.37 -0.83 -15.90
C ASN A 120 -0.14 -0.80 -16.14
N HIS A 121 -0.84 -1.90 -15.86
CA HIS A 121 -2.30 -1.98 -16.04
C HIS A 121 -3.11 -1.39 -14.86
N PHE A 122 -2.45 -0.89 -13.82
CA PHE A 122 -3.14 -0.20 -12.73
C PHE A 122 -3.97 0.99 -13.24
N ILE A 123 -3.51 1.66 -14.29
CA ILE A 123 -4.24 2.76 -14.92
C ILE A 123 -5.61 2.33 -15.50
N ASP A 124 -5.77 1.08 -15.90
CA ASP A 124 -7.03 0.55 -16.44
C ASP A 124 -8.07 0.30 -15.34
N ILE A 125 -7.58 -0.01 -14.15
CA ILE A 125 -8.41 -0.24 -12.96
C ILE A 125 -8.71 1.07 -12.25
N PHE A 126 -7.78 2.01 -12.33
CA PHE A 126 -7.98 3.38 -11.88
C PHE A 126 -9.05 4.10 -12.72
N ASN A 127 -10.07 3.39 -13.19
CA ASN A 127 -11.17 3.99 -13.95
C ASN A 127 -11.99 4.88 -13.00
N PRO A 128 -12.04 6.17 -13.25
CA PRO A 128 -12.61 7.12 -12.32
C PRO A 128 -14.14 7.17 -12.41
N SER A 129 -14.79 6.41 -11.58
CA SER A 129 -16.08 6.87 -11.06
C SER A 129 -15.76 7.91 -9.98
N TRP A 130 -15.48 9.14 -10.39
CA TRP A 130 -14.97 10.22 -9.56
C TRP A 130 -15.98 10.74 -8.51
N ASN A 131 -17.05 10.01 -8.29
CA ASN A 131 -18.10 10.39 -7.37
C ASN A 131 -18.00 9.73 -5.99
N THR A 132 -17.07 8.78 -5.82
CA THR A 132 -16.93 8.03 -4.56
C THR A 132 -15.52 8.13 -4.00
N ILE A 133 -15.39 8.07 -2.68
CA ILE A 133 -14.13 7.78 -2.02
C ILE A 133 -13.78 6.34 -2.35
N ARG A 134 -12.56 6.09 -2.85
CA ARG A 134 -12.17 4.76 -3.31
C ARG A 134 -10.97 4.24 -2.57
N PHE A 135 -11.13 3.05 -2.02
CA PHE A 135 -10.08 2.26 -1.39
C PHE A 135 -9.50 1.27 -2.40
N PRO A 136 -8.24 0.81 -2.24
CA PRO A 136 -7.66 -0.12 -3.20
C PRO A 136 -8.42 -1.46 -3.23
N THR A 137 -8.59 -2.09 -2.09
CA THR A 137 -9.26 -3.39 -1.92
C THR A 137 -9.90 -3.49 -0.54
N ILE A 138 -10.75 -4.49 -0.35
CA ILE A 138 -11.12 -4.97 0.98
C ILE A 138 -9.88 -5.62 1.63
N CYS A 139 -9.71 -5.45 2.94
CA CYS A 139 -8.60 -6.04 3.67
C CYS A 139 -8.67 -7.59 3.63
N TRP A 140 -7.52 -8.23 3.52
CA TRP A 140 -7.37 -9.69 3.45
C TRP A 140 -8.00 -10.46 4.63
N LYS A 141 -8.12 -9.84 5.79
CA LYS A 141 -8.86 -10.42 6.93
C LYS A 141 -10.35 -10.32 6.66
N LYS A 142 -10.88 -11.30 5.94
CA LYS A 142 -12.27 -11.37 5.50
C LYS A 142 -13.29 -11.15 6.63
N ASP A 143 -13.00 -11.70 7.80
CA ASP A 143 -13.89 -11.67 8.97
C ASP A 143 -13.70 -10.41 9.82
N SER A 144 -12.79 -9.53 9.43
CA SER A 144 -12.54 -8.26 10.11
C SER A 144 -13.56 -7.22 9.69
N ILE A 145 -14.75 -7.32 10.25
CA ILE A 145 -15.75 -6.27 10.16
C ILE A 145 -15.52 -5.33 11.35
N TYR A 146 -15.32 -4.05 11.08
CA TYR A 146 -15.20 -3.05 12.12
C TYR A 146 -16.56 -2.35 12.30
N ASN A 147 -17.24 -2.64 13.39
CA ASN A 147 -18.59 -2.14 13.68
C ASN A 147 -19.59 -2.30 12.50
N GLY A 148 -19.60 -3.47 11.88
CA GLY A 148 -20.50 -3.77 10.76
C GLY A 148 -20.06 -3.24 9.40
N LYS A 149 -18.90 -2.55 9.31
CA LYS A 149 -18.39 -1.99 8.07
C LYS A 149 -17.17 -2.74 7.56
N PRO A 150 -16.96 -2.83 6.24
CA PRO A 150 -15.80 -3.49 5.67
C PRO A 150 -14.49 -2.88 6.17
N ARG A 151 -13.54 -3.72 6.52
CA ARG A 151 -12.17 -3.30 6.72
C ARG A 151 -11.49 -3.15 5.37
N VAL A 152 -10.85 -2.00 5.13
CA VAL A 152 -10.21 -1.68 3.85
C VAL A 152 -8.70 -1.67 3.95
N ASN A 153 -8.05 -1.74 2.81
CA ASN A 153 -6.59 -1.63 2.72
C ASN A 153 -6.18 -0.16 2.84
N ASP A 154 -5.11 0.11 3.58
CA ASP A 154 -4.60 1.45 3.92
C ASP A 154 -3.48 1.95 2.99
N MET A 155 -3.21 1.25 1.90
CA MET A 155 -2.09 1.58 1.03
C MET A 155 -2.37 2.73 0.08
N MET A 156 -3.61 2.96 -0.25
CA MET A 156 -4.08 4.01 -1.15
C MET A 156 -5.41 4.57 -0.70
N LEU A 157 -5.70 5.79 -1.13
CA LEU A 157 -7.02 6.39 -0.95
C LEU A 157 -7.24 7.45 -2.03
N PHE A 158 -8.33 7.32 -2.77
CA PHE A 158 -8.78 8.31 -3.72
C PHE A 158 -9.96 9.10 -3.13
N ILE A 159 -9.88 10.42 -3.19
CA ILE A 159 -10.86 11.32 -2.56
C ILE A 159 -11.26 12.40 -3.58
N PRO A 160 -12.50 12.38 -4.10
CA PRO A 160 -13.04 13.46 -4.91
C PRO A 160 -13.21 14.77 -4.13
N ASN A 161 -13.17 15.90 -4.83
CA ASN A 161 -13.24 17.23 -4.23
C ASN A 161 -14.53 17.50 -3.41
N LYS A 162 -15.62 16.84 -3.73
CA LYS A 162 -16.88 16.96 -2.95
C LYS A 162 -16.72 16.53 -1.47
N PHE A 163 -15.64 15.82 -1.14
CA PHE A 163 -15.34 15.38 0.23
C PHE A 163 -14.20 16.16 0.89
N PHE A 164 -13.69 17.23 0.27
CA PHE A 164 -12.54 17.95 0.79
C PHE A 164 -12.79 18.64 2.13
N ASP A 165 -14.04 18.98 2.43
CA ASP A 165 -14.41 19.54 3.73
C ASP A 165 -14.18 18.55 4.90
N HIS A 166 -14.06 17.27 4.60
CA HIS A 166 -13.81 16.22 5.57
C HIS A 166 -12.33 15.85 5.72
N LEU A 167 -11.43 16.34 4.85
CA LEU A 167 -10.02 15.91 4.78
C LEU A 167 -9.25 16.08 6.09
N ASP A 168 -9.50 17.15 6.82
CA ASP A 168 -8.84 17.42 8.11
C ASP A 168 -9.08 16.30 9.14
N ASN A 169 -10.22 15.62 9.04
CA ASN A 169 -10.66 14.58 9.96
C ASN A 169 -10.51 13.16 9.39
N MET A 170 -10.15 13.03 8.12
CA MET A 170 -9.99 11.72 7.48
C MET A 170 -8.78 10.96 8.05
N SER A 171 -8.89 9.64 8.05
CA SER A 171 -7.85 8.71 8.43
C SER A 171 -7.60 7.68 7.33
N ILE A 172 -6.33 7.42 7.06
CA ILE A 172 -5.88 6.36 6.14
C ILE A 172 -5.51 5.12 6.95
N CYS A 173 -6.48 4.43 7.48
CA CYS A 173 -6.28 3.24 8.28
C CYS A 173 -7.23 2.12 7.84
N HIS A 174 -7.02 0.93 8.39
CA HIS A 174 -7.87 -0.22 8.08
C HIS A 174 -9.36 -0.02 8.46
N GLU A 175 -9.64 0.86 9.41
CA GLU A 175 -10.98 1.23 9.85
C GLU A 175 -11.58 2.40 9.07
N ALA A 176 -10.91 2.87 8.01
CA ALA A 176 -11.30 4.10 7.32
C ALA A 176 -12.76 4.10 6.83
N TRP A 177 -13.26 2.99 6.32
CA TRP A 177 -14.68 2.89 5.92
C TRP A 177 -15.63 3.20 7.07
N TYR A 178 -15.41 2.55 8.23
CA TYR A 178 -16.19 2.81 9.42
C TYR A 178 -16.08 4.28 9.88
N LEU A 179 -14.85 4.81 9.92
CA LEU A 179 -14.61 6.18 10.37
C LEU A 179 -15.31 7.19 9.44
N PHE A 180 -15.28 6.98 8.14
CA PHE A 180 -15.90 7.89 7.18
C PHE A 180 -17.43 7.82 7.27
N SER A 181 -18.01 6.63 7.34
CA SER A 181 -19.46 6.49 7.41
C SER A 181 -20.06 6.97 8.73
N ASN A 182 -19.40 6.77 9.85
CA ASN A 182 -19.96 7.08 11.15
C ASN A 182 -19.43 8.41 11.74
N ASN A 183 -18.12 8.64 11.68
CA ASN A 183 -17.55 9.82 12.32
C ASN A 183 -17.61 11.07 11.43
N LEU A 184 -17.56 10.90 10.12
CA LEU A 184 -17.61 11.99 9.15
C LEU A 184 -18.98 12.14 8.49
N ASN A 185 -19.94 11.31 8.85
CA ASN A 185 -21.30 11.28 8.29
C ASN A 185 -21.30 11.20 6.75
N ILE A 186 -20.41 10.35 6.20
CA ILE A 186 -20.33 10.05 4.78
C ILE A 186 -21.18 8.82 4.51
N ASN A 187 -22.04 8.88 3.48
CA ASN A 187 -22.91 7.77 3.10
C ASN A 187 -22.08 6.58 2.60
N ASP A 188 -22.48 5.36 2.95
CA ASP A 188 -21.84 4.14 2.46
C ASP A 188 -21.83 4.07 0.92
N ASN A 189 -22.84 4.61 0.25
CA ASN A 189 -22.91 4.69 -1.21
C ASN A 189 -21.90 5.68 -1.82
N ASP A 190 -21.29 6.54 -1.02
CA ASP A 190 -20.22 7.45 -1.41
C ASP A 190 -18.83 6.80 -1.27
N MET A 191 -18.77 5.54 -0.89
CA MET A 191 -17.53 4.78 -0.72
C MET A 191 -17.53 3.52 -1.58
N ASP A 192 -16.37 3.17 -2.14
CA ASP A 192 -16.21 2.02 -3.03
C ASP A 192 -14.78 1.46 -2.94
N VAL A 193 -14.56 0.29 -3.53
CA VAL A 193 -13.24 -0.32 -3.71
C VAL A 193 -12.85 -0.31 -5.19
N MET A 194 -11.58 -0.04 -5.49
CA MET A 194 -11.07 -0.04 -6.87
C MET A 194 -11.09 -1.45 -7.45
N ILE A 195 -10.80 -2.44 -6.61
CA ILE A 195 -10.74 -3.84 -6.97
C ILE A 195 -11.60 -4.61 -5.98
N ASN A 196 -12.67 -5.20 -6.47
CA ASN A 196 -13.59 -5.99 -5.65
C ASN A 196 -13.00 -7.39 -5.37
N THR A 197 -11.86 -7.40 -4.69
CA THR A 197 -11.19 -8.62 -4.27
C THR A 197 -10.39 -8.37 -3.00
N TYR A 198 -10.00 -9.44 -2.35
CA TYR A 198 -9.05 -9.39 -1.24
C TYR A 198 -7.64 -9.30 -1.80
N HIS A 199 -6.81 -8.47 -1.19
CA HIS A 199 -5.49 -8.20 -1.72
C HIS A 199 -4.52 -9.39 -1.64
N ASP A 200 -4.83 -10.41 -0.84
CA ASP A 200 -4.05 -11.63 -0.66
C ASP A 200 -4.64 -12.86 -1.38
N SER A 201 -5.61 -12.64 -2.27
CA SER A 201 -6.21 -13.72 -3.03
C SER A 201 -5.22 -14.29 -4.05
N ASP A 202 -4.72 -15.48 -3.79
CA ASP A 202 -3.79 -16.19 -4.68
C ASP A 202 -4.41 -16.44 -6.06
N SER A 203 -5.72 -16.72 -6.09
CA SER A 203 -6.46 -16.94 -7.33
C SER A 203 -6.55 -15.71 -8.24
N GLN A 204 -6.29 -14.52 -7.71
CA GLN A 204 -6.36 -13.25 -8.42
C GLN A 204 -5.01 -12.54 -8.50
N LYS A 205 -3.96 -13.22 -8.13
CA LYS A 205 -2.60 -12.71 -8.09
C LYS A 205 -2.19 -11.99 -9.37
N ASP A 206 -2.47 -12.59 -10.52
CA ASP A 206 -2.08 -12.04 -11.82
C ASP A 206 -3.03 -10.94 -12.28
N LEU A 207 -4.27 -10.95 -11.82
CA LEU A 207 -5.30 -9.97 -12.16
C LEU A 207 -5.29 -8.77 -11.21
N ASN A 208 -4.85 -8.96 -9.97
CA ASN A 208 -4.81 -7.90 -8.99
C ASN A 208 -3.54 -7.05 -9.17
N PRO A 209 -3.63 -5.81 -9.67
CA PRO A 209 -2.47 -4.95 -9.87
C PRO A 209 -1.83 -4.48 -8.57
N LEU A 210 -2.50 -4.69 -7.44
CA LEU A 210 -2.00 -4.36 -6.11
C LEU A 210 -1.36 -5.57 -5.42
N TYR A 211 -1.41 -6.75 -6.02
CA TYR A 211 -0.88 -7.96 -5.41
C TYR A 211 0.63 -7.87 -5.12
N TYR A 212 1.39 -7.27 -6.04
CA TYR A 212 2.81 -7.00 -5.89
C TYR A 212 3.07 -5.53 -5.56
N ILE A 213 2.32 -5.00 -4.66
CA ILE A 213 2.33 -3.59 -4.31
C ILE A 213 3.67 -3.17 -3.73
N VAL A 214 4.21 -3.98 -2.86
CA VAL A 214 5.55 -3.77 -2.32
C VAL A 214 6.49 -4.61 -3.12
N ASN A 215 6.78 -4.16 -4.32
CA ASN A 215 7.76 -4.84 -5.14
C ASN A 215 9.15 -4.56 -4.59
N ARG A 216 9.55 -5.42 -3.74
CA ARG A 216 10.91 -5.58 -3.31
C ARG A 216 11.23 -7.06 -3.49
N PRO A 217 11.70 -7.47 -4.66
CA PRO A 217 11.95 -8.88 -4.97
C PRO A 217 12.80 -9.55 -3.90
N GLU A 218 13.70 -8.79 -3.32
CA GLU A 218 14.60 -9.25 -2.27
C GLU A 218 14.13 -8.87 -0.86
N SER A 219 13.07 -8.09 -0.74
CA SER A 219 12.72 -7.52 0.54
C SER A 219 11.30 -7.78 1.01
N THR A 220 10.34 -7.81 0.12
CA THR A 220 8.93 -8.09 0.50
C THR A 220 8.17 -8.49 -0.74
N VAL A 221 8.05 -9.77 -0.98
CA VAL A 221 7.36 -10.30 -2.14
C VAL A 221 6.30 -11.26 -1.66
N TRP A 222 5.12 -11.15 -2.24
CA TRP A 222 4.09 -12.15 -2.13
C TRP A 222 4.38 -13.25 -3.14
N HIS A 223 4.47 -14.48 -2.68
CA HIS A 223 4.74 -15.63 -3.51
C HIS A 223 3.54 -16.54 -3.64
N SER A 224 3.77 -17.59 -4.42
CA SER A 224 2.83 -18.61 -4.76
C SER A 224 2.09 -19.23 -3.57
N GLU A 225 1.17 -20.11 -3.84
CA GLU A 225 0.23 -20.76 -2.93
C GLU A 225 0.79 -21.23 -1.56
N ASN A 226 2.09 -21.48 -1.48
CA ASN A 226 2.75 -21.96 -0.28
C ASN A 226 3.43 -20.85 0.54
N GLU A 227 3.45 -19.62 0.05
CA GLU A 227 4.16 -18.52 0.65
C GLU A 227 3.25 -17.33 0.80
N ILE A 228 2.95 -16.97 2.03
CA ILE A 228 2.10 -15.83 2.30
C ILE A 228 2.88 -14.54 2.11
N PHE A 229 4.17 -14.57 2.43
CA PHE A 229 4.94 -13.35 2.59
C PHE A 229 6.43 -13.65 2.68
N ILE A 230 7.23 -12.98 1.85
CA ILE A 230 8.67 -12.89 2.07
C ILE A 230 8.94 -11.64 2.86
N ARG A 231 9.48 -11.81 4.05
CA ARG A 231 10.00 -10.69 4.82
C ARG A 231 11.42 -10.42 4.37
N PRO A 232 11.75 -9.18 4.05
CA PRO A 232 13.14 -8.83 4.01
C PRO A 232 13.65 -8.91 5.43
N LEU A 233 14.50 -9.81 5.65
CA LEU A 233 15.40 -9.66 6.78
C LEU A 233 16.51 -8.77 6.29
N THR A 234 16.96 -7.88 7.13
CA THR A 234 18.11 -7.02 6.88
C THR A 234 19.35 -7.80 6.46
N GLU A 235 19.33 -9.09 6.70
CA GLU A 235 20.45 -9.99 6.48
C GLU A 235 20.09 -11.18 5.60
N LYS A 236 18.87 -11.67 5.73
CA LYS A 236 18.38 -12.87 5.03
C LYS A 236 16.88 -12.86 4.89
N PHE A 237 16.38 -13.46 3.83
CA PHE A 237 14.95 -13.65 3.64
C PHE A 237 14.41 -14.68 4.60
N THR A 238 13.32 -14.35 5.26
CA THR A 238 12.47 -15.35 5.90
C THR A 238 11.23 -15.50 5.05
N ILE A 239 11.10 -16.66 4.46
CA ILE A 239 9.87 -17.08 3.80
C ILE A 239 8.92 -17.55 4.89
N VAL A 240 7.83 -16.85 5.08
CA VAL A 240 6.74 -17.33 5.93
C VAL A 240 5.83 -18.17 5.08
N ARG A 241 6.02 -19.48 5.14
CA ARG A 241 5.14 -20.43 4.46
C ARG A 241 3.80 -20.53 5.20
N LYS A 242 2.74 -20.57 4.45
CA LYS A 242 1.37 -20.77 4.96
C LYS A 242 1.20 -22.14 5.64
N ASN A 243 2.07 -23.08 5.33
CA ASN A 243 1.88 -24.50 5.67
C ASN A 243 2.91 -25.05 6.67
N ASN A 244 3.00 -24.44 7.83
CA ASN A 244 3.46 -25.21 9.00
C ASN A 244 2.56 -26.42 9.28
N PHE A 245 1.32 -26.43 8.76
CA PHE A 245 0.35 -27.49 8.98
C PHE A 245 0.71 -28.79 8.22
N PHE A 246 1.15 -28.68 6.96
CA PHE A 246 1.62 -29.84 6.19
C PHE A 246 2.93 -30.42 6.74
N ASP A 247 3.87 -29.56 7.13
CA ASP A 247 5.11 -30.01 7.78
C ASP A 247 4.84 -30.71 9.12
N ILE A 248 3.86 -30.24 9.88
CA ILE A 248 3.42 -30.88 11.13
C ILE A 248 2.75 -32.22 10.82
N ILE A 249 1.87 -32.28 9.82
CA ILE A 249 1.22 -33.54 9.41
C ILE A 249 2.26 -34.56 8.92
N ILE A 250 3.21 -34.15 8.09
CA ILE A 250 4.27 -35.03 7.60
C ILE A 250 5.11 -35.54 8.77
N LYS A 251 5.48 -34.70 9.71
CA LYS A 251 6.22 -35.12 10.91
C LYS A 251 5.40 -36.08 11.78
N ILE A 252 4.11 -35.85 11.92
CA ILE A 252 3.22 -36.77 12.65
C ILE A 252 3.10 -38.13 11.92
N ILE A 253 2.96 -38.13 10.60
CA ILE A 253 2.89 -39.37 9.81
C ILE A 253 4.21 -40.14 9.91
N ILE A 254 5.36 -39.46 9.80
CA ILE A 254 6.68 -40.08 9.94
C ILE A 254 6.84 -40.64 11.35
N PHE A 255 6.43 -39.91 12.37
CA PHE A 255 6.51 -40.36 13.76
C PHE A 255 5.61 -41.61 14.02
N LEU A 256 4.39 -41.61 13.51
CA LEU A 256 3.49 -42.75 13.60
C LEU A 256 4.01 -43.98 12.84
N PHE A 257 4.66 -43.74 11.68
CA PHE A 257 5.29 -44.82 10.89
C PHE A 257 6.49 -45.44 11.64
N ILE A 258 7.29 -44.62 12.28
CA ILE A 258 8.42 -45.08 13.10
C ILE A 258 7.92 -45.88 14.31
N ILE A 259 6.88 -45.43 14.99
CA ILE A 259 6.24 -46.16 16.10
C ILE A 259 5.74 -47.51 15.63
N ASN A 260 5.04 -47.55 14.48
CA ASN A 260 4.50 -48.82 13.98
C ASN A 260 5.61 -49.80 13.59
N LEU A 261 6.70 -49.31 13.02
CA LEU A 261 7.91 -50.10 12.76
C LEU A 261 8.52 -50.67 14.05
N LEU A 262 8.60 -49.90 15.11
CA LEU A 262 9.13 -50.34 16.39
C LEU A 262 8.23 -51.38 17.07
N PHE A 263 6.92 -51.27 16.95
CA PHE A 263 5.96 -52.23 17.47
C PHE A 263 5.89 -53.54 16.67
N ASN A 264 6.32 -53.55 15.41
CA ASN A 264 6.39 -54.76 14.59
C ASN A 264 7.73 -55.49 14.66
N ILE A 265 8.69 -54.96 15.41
CA ILE A 265 10.02 -55.57 15.62
C ILE A 265 10.11 -56.17 17.04
N LEU A 266 9.19 -55.86 17.92
CA LEU A 266 9.01 -56.44 19.25
C LEU A 266 7.96 -57.55 19.21
#